data_c0b1cafaf4beb244475585f1454d51d3
#
_entry.id   c0b1cafaf4beb244475585f1454d51d3
#
_cell.length_a   1.000
_cell.length_b   1.000
_cell.length_c   1.000
_cell.angle_alpha   90.00
_cell.angle_beta   90.00
_cell.angle_gamma   90.00
#
_symmetry.space_group_name_H-M   'P 1'
#
loop_
_entity.id
_entity.type
_entity.pdbx_description
1 polymer ?
#
loop_
_entity_poly.entity_id
_entity_poly.type
_entity_poly.pdbx_seq_one_letter_code
_entity_poly.pdbx_strand_id
1 'polypeptide(L)'
;MAGQWFESVAEAQRRAKRNLPRSVYAALLAGSERGVTLTDNVVAFDELRFRPHVADLPGKREQATTALGQGIALPVVISPVGAQAVHPDAEVAVARATAAAGTAIGLSSFASKPVEEVAAANPQLFFQTYWVGGRDRVLARVERARRAGAKALIVTLDWTFDTYRDWGSPPIPEKLDLAAMARFAPEVLARPRYLAEWLRHRTLPDLTVPNLALPGEPPPTFFAAYGEWMNTPPARHFSNARQIRSCKPRLYRTPLFSPAIRLLVVRPMPRRKTSSSHRP
;
A
#
# COMPACT_ATOMS: atom_id res chain seq x y z
N MET A 1 11.37 -5.33 23.38
CA MET A 1 10.18 -6.13 23.75
C MET A 1 10.06 -7.22 22.69
N ALA A 2 10.09 -8.50 23.10
CA ALA A 2 9.80 -9.59 22.17
C ALA A 2 8.39 -9.36 21.61
N GLY A 3 8.30 -9.25 20.29
CA GLY A 3 7.02 -9.03 19.61
C GLY A 3 6.05 -10.12 20.06
N GLN A 4 4.85 -9.73 20.49
CA GLN A 4 3.83 -10.70 20.85
C GLN A 4 3.47 -11.48 19.57
N TRP A 5 3.94 -12.71 19.52
CA TRP A 5 3.63 -13.60 18.42
C TRP A 5 2.12 -13.86 18.33
N PHE A 6 1.59 -14.03 17.14
CA PHE A 6 0.21 -14.45 16.89
C PHE A 6 0.17 -15.52 15.81
N GLU A 7 -0.72 -16.47 15.96
CA GLU A 7 -0.76 -17.67 15.12
C GLU A 7 -1.58 -17.49 13.84
N SER A 8 -2.47 -16.49 13.81
CA SER A 8 -3.35 -16.27 12.68
C SER A 8 -3.69 -14.79 12.48
N VAL A 9 -4.10 -14.44 11.25
CA VAL A 9 -4.62 -13.10 10.91
C VAL A 9 -5.87 -12.77 11.73
N ALA A 10 -6.73 -13.75 12.01
CA ALA A 10 -7.93 -13.58 12.84
C ALA A 10 -7.55 -13.15 14.27
N GLU A 11 -6.50 -13.73 14.85
CA GLU A 11 -6.01 -13.31 16.17
C GLU A 11 -5.40 -11.90 16.12
N ALA A 12 -4.68 -11.55 15.07
CA ALA A 12 -4.17 -10.19 14.86
C ALA A 12 -5.32 -9.18 14.80
N GLN A 13 -6.38 -9.49 14.03
CA GLN A 13 -7.58 -8.67 13.92
C GLN A 13 -8.29 -8.51 15.28
N ARG A 14 -8.44 -9.59 16.03
CA ARG A 14 -9.04 -9.57 17.37
C ARG A 14 -8.25 -8.66 18.32
N ARG A 15 -6.91 -8.72 18.29
CA ARG A 15 -6.03 -7.85 19.08
C ARG A 15 -6.13 -6.39 18.62
N ALA A 16 -6.16 -6.14 17.32
CA ALA A 16 -6.34 -4.79 16.77
C ALA A 16 -7.67 -4.19 17.25
N LYS A 17 -8.79 -4.92 17.16
CA LYS A 17 -10.10 -4.48 17.65
C LYS A 17 -10.10 -4.11 19.13
N ARG A 18 -9.29 -4.81 19.96
CA ARG A 18 -9.18 -4.53 21.41
C ARG A 18 -8.27 -3.34 21.71
N ASN A 19 -7.25 -3.11 20.92
CA ASN A 19 -6.21 -2.13 21.21
C ASN A 19 -6.42 -0.77 20.52
N LEU A 20 -7.10 -0.75 19.37
CA LEU A 20 -7.35 0.48 18.62
C LEU A 20 -8.63 1.19 19.09
N PRO A 21 -8.69 2.53 19.02
CA PRO A 21 -9.94 3.27 19.10
C PRO A 21 -10.95 2.74 18.09
N ARG A 22 -12.24 2.83 18.42
CA ARG A 22 -13.31 2.27 17.57
C ARG A 22 -13.32 2.88 16.19
N SER A 23 -13.17 4.19 16.09
CA SER A 23 -13.10 4.93 14.82
C SER A 23 -11.91 4.50 13.97
N VAL A 24 -10.73 4.37 14.57
CA VAL A 24 -9.50 3.92 13.90
C VAL A 24 -9.65 2.49 13.39
N TYR A 25 -10.13 1.57 14.23
CA TYR A 25 -10.36 0.19 13.82
C TYR A 25 -11.38 0.09 12.68
N ALA A 26 -12.51 0.82 12.77
CA ALA A 26 -13.52 0.81 11.73
C ALA A 26 -13.03 1.41 10.39
N ALA A 27 -12.10 2.37 10.42
CA ALA A 27 -11.47 2.91 9.22
C ALA A 27 -10.60 1.88 8.48
N LEU A 28 -10.00 0.94 9.22
CA LEU A 28 -9.16 -0.14 8.66
C LEU A 28 -9.97 -1.29 8.05
N LEU A 29 -11.25 -1.42 8.39
CA LEU A 29 -12.10 -2.48 7.83
C LEU A 29 -12.34 -2.21 6.35
N ALA A 30 -12.01 -3.19 5.51
CA ALA A 30 -12.26 -3.16 4.08
C ALA A 30 -13.70 -3.54 3.73
N GLY A 31 -14.00 -3.48 2.43
CA GLY A 31 -15.27 -3.90 1.87
C GLY A 31 -16.21 -2.73 1.57
N SER A 32 -17.18 -3.00 0.72
CA SER A 32 -18.22 -2.06 0.30
C SER A 32 -19.60 -2.68 0.45
N GLU A 33 -20.63 -1.87 0.54
CA GLU A 33 -22.02 -2.28 0.68
C GLU A 33 -22.19 -3.34 1.78
N ARG A 34 -22.80 -4.47 1.49
CA ARG A 34 -23.01 -5.59 2.43
C ARG A 34 -21.75 -6.42 2.69
N GLY A 35 -20.65 -6.16 2.00
CA GLY A 35 -19.41 -6.91 2.16
C GLY A 35 -19.39 -8.29 1.48
N VAL A 36 -20.23 -8.50 0.47
CA VAL A 36 -20.31 -9.79 -0.26
C VAL A 36 -18.94 -10.15 -0.84
N THR A 37 -18.35 -9.26 -1.64
CA THR A 37 -17.02 -9.49 -2.24
C THR A 37 -15.91 -9.63 -1.19
N LEU A 38 -16.01 -8.92 -0.06
CA LEU A 38 -15.07 -9.08 1.04
C LEU A 38 -15.10 -10.52 1.59
N THR A 39 -16.30 -11.06 1.78
CA THR A 39 -16.49 -12.43 2.23
C THR A 39 -15.99 -13.44 1.20
N ASP A 40 -16.36 -13.27 -0.07
CA ASP A 40 -15.92 -14.14 -1.17
C ASP A 40 -14.41 -14.18 -1.32
N ASN A 41 -13.74 -13.03 -1.14
CA ASN A 41 -12.27 -12.96 -1.18
C ASN A 41 -11.60 -13.81 -0.08
N VAL A 42 -12.22 -13.92 1.09
CA VAL A 42 -11.74 -14.80 2.18
C VAL A 42 -12.02 -16.26 1.86
N VAL A 43 -13.26 -16.58 1.45
CA VAL A 43 -13.70 -17.96 1.12
C VAL A 43 -12.89 -18.52 -0.05
N ALA A 44 -12.50 -17.70 -1.03
CA ALA A 44 -11.67 -18.14 -2.15
C ALA A 44 -10.33 -18.78 -1.73
N PHE A 45 -9.76 -18.38 -0.59
CA PHE A 45 -8.57 -19.05 -0.05
C PHE A 45 -8.89 -20.43 0.54
N ASP A 46 -10.10 -20.64 1.07
CA ASP A 46 -10.53 -21.92 1.62
C ASP A 46 -10.78 -22.97 0.52
N GLU A 47 -10.97 -22.53 -0.73
CA GLU A 47 -11.10 -23.41 -1.89
C GLU A 47 -9.75 -23.96 -2.38
N LEU A 48 -8.64 -23.34 -2.01
CA LEU A 48 -7.30 -23.78 -2.38
C LEU A 48 -6.92 -25.07 -1.64
N ARG A 49 -6.27 -25.99 -2.35
CA ARG A 49 -5.78 -27.24 -1.79
C ARG A 49 -4.30 -27.41 -2.12
N PHE A 50 -3.58 -28.00 -1.18
CA PHE A 50 -2.21 -28.41 -1.40
C PHE A 50 -2.18 -29.88 -1.82
N ARG A 51 -1.36 -30.19 -2.81
CA ARG A 51 -1.01 -31.59 -3.15
C ARG A 51 0.34 -31.90 -2.49
N PRO A 52 0.34 -32.52 -1.30
CA PRO A 52 1.59 -32.77 -0.59
C PRO A 52 2.41 -33.88 -1.28
N HIS A 53 3.71 -33.76 -1.21
CA HIS A 53 4.62 -34.87 -1.42
C HIS A 53 4.88 -35.54 -0.07
N VAL A 54 4.71 -36.86 0.02
CA VAL A 54 4.82 -37.60 1.28
C VAL A 54 6.13 -38.37 1.43
N ALA A 55 6.93 -38.42 0.35
CA ALA A 55 8.25 -39.07 0.33
C ALA A 55 9.29 -38.17 -0.32
N ASP A 56 10.56 -38.46 -0.10
CA ASP A 56 11.72 -37.77 -0.67
C ASP A 56 11.71 -36.26 -0.43
N LEU A 57 11.27 -35.85 0.76
CA LEU A 57 11.23 -34.45 1.14
C LEU A 57 12.67 -33.94 1.36
N PRO A 58 13.05 -32.80 0.73
CA PRO A 58 14.35 -32.18 0.98
C PRO A 58 14.44 -31.75 2.44
N GLY A 59 15.60 -31.96 3.06
CA GLY A 59 15.86 -31.54 4.45
C GLY A 59 15.75 -30.04 4.66
N LYS A 60 15.97 -29.25 3.61
CA LYS A 60 15.80 -27.79 3.61
C LYS A 60 14.80 -27.38 2.55
N ARG A 61 13.87 -26.52 2.92
CA ARG A 61 12.88 -25.95 1.98
C ARG A 61 13.43 -24.67 1.38
N GLU A 62 13.51 -24.63 0.05
CA GLU A 62 13.86 -23.41 -0.69
C GLU A 62 12.60 -22.65 -1.02
N GLN A 63 12.44 -21.45 -0.42
CA GLN A 63 11.29 -20.58 -0.63
C GLN A 63 11.64 -19.34 -1.47
N ALA A 64 12.94 -19.15 -1.74
CA ALA A 64 13.43 -18.02 -2.51
C ALA A 64 12.86 -18.02 -3.93
N THR A 65 12.46 -16.85 -4.40
CA THR A 65 11.90 -16.66 -5.74
C THR A 65 12.17 -15.24 -6.24
N THR A 66 11.58 -14.88 -7.37
CA THR A 66 11.65 -13.54 -7.94
C THR A 66 10.28 -12.92 -8.10
N ALA A 67 10.10 -11.68 -7.61
CA ALA A 67 8.94 -10.86 -7.85
C ALA A 67 9.36 -9.59 -8.61
N LEU A 68 8.78 -9.36 -9.80
CA LEU A 68 9.07 -8.17 -10.61
C LEU A 68 10.56 -7.92 -10.86
N GLY A 69 11.33 -9.01 -11.01
CA GLY A 69 12.77 -8.96 -11.25
C GLY A 69 13.61 -8.73 -9.98
N GLN A 70 13.02 -8.73 -8.80
CA GLN A 70 13.71 -8.67 -7.51
C GLN A 70 13.73 -10.06 -6.88
N GLY A 71 14.91 -10.51 -6.43
CA GLY A 71 15.03 -11.72 -5.61
C GLY A 71 14.40 -11.51 -4.24
N ILE A 72 13.54 -12.42 -3.81
CA ILE A 72 12.91 -12.42 -2.49
C ILE A 72 13.10 -13.76 -1.80
N ALA A 73 13.32 -13.74 -0.48
CA ALA A 73 13.61 -14.94 0.30
C ALA A 73 12.42 -15.87 0.50
N LEU A 74 11.20 -15.33 0.35
CA LEU A 74 9.95 -16.08 0.46
C LEU A 74 8.91 -15.53 -0.54
N PRO A 75 7.97 -16.36 -1.04
CA PRO A 75 7.01 -15.97 -2.09
C PRO A 75 5.86 -15.13 -1.56
N VAL A 76 6.16 -14.12 -0.75
CA VAL A 76 5.20 -13.19 -0.15
C VAL A 76 5.69 -11.77 -0.35
N VAL A 77 4.84 -10.88 -0.80
CA VAL A 77 5.08 -9.43 -0.93
C VAL A 77 3.94 -8.71 -0.21
N ILE A 78 4.27 -7.69 0.55
CA ILE A 78 3.24 -6.88 1.20
C ILE A 78 2.59 -5.98 0.16
N SER A 79 1.26 -6.06 0.06
CA SER A 79 0.47 -5.22 -0.83
C SER A 79 0.52 -3.74 -0.44
N PRO A 80 0.41 -2.81 -1.42
CA PRO A 80 0.29 -1.40 -1.12
C PRO A 80 -1.04 -1.12 -0.41
N VAL A 81 -0.94 -0.49 0.76
CA VAL A 81 -2.08 -0.05 1.58
C VAL A 81 -1.88 1.44 1.87
N GLY A 82 -2.92 2.24 1.67
CA GLY A 82 -2.90 3.66 1.98
C GLY A 82 -3.34 3.96 3.41
N ALA A 83 -3.10 5.20 3.85
CA ALA A 83 -3.60 5.77 5.11
C ALA A 83 -3.26 4.92 6.36
N GLN A 84 -2.02 4.49 6.51
CA GLN A 84 -1.56 3.73 7.67
C GLN A 84 -1.18 4.63 8.89
N ALA A 85 -1.67 5.86 8.94
CA ALA A 85 -1.47 6.79 10.07
C ALA A 85 -2.14 6.30 11.38
N VAL A 86 -2.25 5.00 11.56
CA VAL A 86 -2.75 4.33 12.77
C VAL A 86 -1.62 3.95 13.73
N HIS A 87 -0.39 4.05 13.27
CA HIS A 87 0.84 3.81 14.03
C HIS A 87 1.87 4.90 13.67
N PRO A 88 2.67 5.40 14.63
CA PRO A 88 3.64 6.48 14.38
C PRO A 88 4.62 6.18 13.23
N ASP A 89 5.13 4.96 13.15
CA ASP A 89 6.07 4.55 12.10
C ASP A 89 5.38 4.09 10.79
N ALA A 90 4.07 3.86 10.82
CA ALA A 90 3.24 3.52 9.65
C ALA A 90 3.96 2.56 8.66
N GLU A 91 4.05 2.93 7.38
CA GLU A 91 4.66 2.12 6.32
C GLU A 91 6.16 1.85 6.53
N VAL A 92 6.87 2.70 7.28
CA VAL A 92 8.30 2.49 7.58
C VAL A 92 8.49 1.28 8.49
N ALA A 93 7.59 1.05 9.47
CA ALA A 93 7.64 -0.15 10.30
C ALA A 93 7.43 -1.43 9.46
N VAL A 94 6.49 -1.38 8.52
CA VAL A 94 6.23 -2.49 7.59
C VAL A 94 7.43 -2.73 6.67
N ALA A 95 8.06 -1.66 6.17
CA ALA A 95 9.26 -1.74 5.32
C ALA A 95 10.44 -2.39 6.06
N ARG A 96 10.69 -2.02 7.32
CA ARG A 96 11.72 -2.67 8.15
C ARG A 96 11.43 -4.16 8.36
N ALA A 97 10.18 -4.51 8.65
CA ALA A 97 9.78 -5.91 8.85
C ALA A 97 9.95 -6.75 7.56
N THR A 98 9.56 -6.21 6.41
CA THR A 98 9.71 -6.90 5.12
C THR A 98 11.17 -7.00 4.70
N ALA A 99 12.01 -5.98 4.97
CA ALA A 99 13.44 -6.04 4.75
C ALA A 99 14.10 -7.13 5.61
N ALA A 100 13.73 -7.22 6.90
CA ALA A 100 14.22 -8.26 7.80
C ALA A 100 13.79 -9.68 7.35
N ALA A 101 12.63 -9.80 6.71
CA ALA A 101 12.14 -11.06 6.12
C ALA A 101 12.73 -11.34 4.72
N GLY A 102 13.56 -10.45 4.16
CA GLY A 102 14.15 -10.59 2.83
C GLY A 102 13.12 -10.51 1.69
N THR A 103 12.03 -9.76 1.88
CA THR A 103 10.99 -9.64 0.85
C THR A 103 10.66 -8.17 0.51
N ALA A 104 9.88 -7.99 -0.55
CA ALA A 104 9.51 -6.69 -1.07
C ALA A 104 8.25 -6.11 -0.39
N ILE A 105 8.15 -4.78 -0.43
CA ILE A 105 6.99 -4.01 -0.01
C ILE A 105 6.40 -3.23 -1.19
N GLY A 106 5.08 -3.24 -1.33
CA GLY A 106 4.33 -2.29 -2.13
C GLY A 106 3.99 -1.04 -1.32
N LEU A 107 4.30 0.14 -1.83
CA LEU A 107 3.95 1.42 -1.23
C LEU A 107 2.84 2.10 -2.03
N SER A 108 1.75 2.45 -1.37
CA SER A 108 0.65 3.19 -1.99
C SER A 108 1.00 4.66 -2.20
N SER A 109 0.51 5.25 -3.29
CA SER A 109 0.53 6.71 -3.45
C SER A 109 -0.29 7.46 -2.39
N PHE A 110 -1.24 6.77 -1.73
CA PHE A 110 -1.99 7.27 -0.58
C PHE A 110 -1.33 6.89 0.77
N ALA A 111 -0.09 6.46 0.78
CA ALA A 111 0.64 6.15 2.01
C ALA A 111 0.90 7.41 2.85
N SER A 112 0.98 7.23 4.17
CA SER A 112 1.21 8.30 5.16
C SER A 112 2.68 8.71 5.27
N LYS A 113 3.60 7.87 4.78
CA LYS A 113 5.05 8.15 4.80
C LYS A 113 5.59 8.41 3.40
N PRO A 114 6.54 9.35 3.26
CA PRO A 114 7.21 9.63 1.99
C PRO A 114 7.90 8.39 1.41
N VAL A 115 7.88 8.28 0.09
CA VAL A 115 8.53 7.16 -0.63
C VAL A 115 10.02 7.06 -0.33
N GLU A 116 10.67 8.19 -0.06
CA GLU A 116 12.09 8.26 0.28
C GLU A 116 12.40 7.56 1.61
N GLU A 117 11.57 7.78 2.64
CA GLU A 117 11.74 7.15 3.95
C GLU A 117 11.50 5.64 3.90
N VAL A 118 10.48 5.23 3.14
CA VAL A 118 10.14 3.80 3.00
C VAL A 118 11.20 3.07 2.18
N ALA A 119 11.72 3.70 1.11
CA ALA A 119 12.80 3.15 0.29
C ALA A 119 14.11 3.02 1.08
N ALA A 120 14.41 3.95 1.99
CA ALA A 120 15.56 3.84 2.89
C ALA A 120 15.44 2.67 3.86
N ALA A 121 14.21 2.33 4.29
CA ALA A 121 13.95 1.21 5.18
C ALA A 121 13.92 -0.15 4.46
N ASN A 122 13.49 -0.19 3.20
CA ASN A 122 13.53 -1.40 2.37
C ASN A 122 13.77 -1.04 0.88
N PRO A 123 14.97 -1.36 0.34
CA PRO A 123 15.29 -1.07 -1.07
C PRO A 123 14.52 -1.92 -2.08
N GLN A 124 13.84 -3.00 -1.65
CA GLN A 124 12.95 -3.80 -2.50
C GLN A 124 11.54 -3.21 -2.50
N LEU A 125 11.43 -1.96 -2.93
CA LEU A 125 10.19 -1.18 -2.96
C LEU A 125 9.52 -1.24 -4.33
N PHE A 126 8.21 -1.51 -4.35
CA PHE A 126 7.33 -1.34 -5.50
C PHE A 126 6.39 -0.17 -5.23
N PHE A 127 6.34 0.82 -6.10
CA PHE A 127 5.49 1.98 -5.91
C PHE A 127 4.15 1.80 -6.63
N GLN A 128 3.04 2.00 -5.92
CA GLN A 128 1.70 1.95 -6.50
C GLN A 128 1.15 3.37 -6.70
N THR A 129 0.55 3.59 -7.85
CA THR A 129 -0.11 4.86 -8.17
C THR A 129 -1.52 4.66 -8.72
N TYR A 130 -2.39 5.56 -8.33
CA TYR A 130 -3.69 5.78 -8.96
C TYR A 130 -3.59 6.87 -10.02
N TRP A 131 -4.60 6.94 -10.88
CA TRP A 131 -4.75 8.02 -11.86
C TRP A 131 -5.36 9.25 -11.18
N VAL A 132 -4.53 10.08 -10.54
CA VAL A 132 -4.96 11.28 -9.81
C VAL A 132 -4.26 12.51 -10.39
N GLY A 133 -5.03 13.55 -10.73
CA GLY A 133 -4.53 14.82 -11.21
C GLY A 133 -4.00 14.80 -12.65
N GLY A 134 -4.30 13.76 -13.42
CA GLY A 134 -3.94 13.66 -14.81
C GLY A 134 -2.52 13.15 -15.08
N ARG A 135 -2.18 13.06 -16.37
CA ARG A 135 -0.98 12.38 -16.88
C ARG A 135 0.34 12.96 -16.33
N ASP A 136 0.48 14.28 -16.35
CA ASP A 136 1.76 14.91 -16.01
C ASP A 136 2.06 14.81 -14.51
N ARG A 137 1.03 14.93 -13.66
CA ARG A 137 1.16 14.71 -12.22
C ARG A 137 1.51 13.26 -11.89
N VAL A 138 0.88 12.30 -12.57
CA VAL A 138 1.21 10.87 -12.41
C VAL A 138 2.65 10.59 -12.83
N LEU A 139 3.10 11.11 -13.97
CA LEU A 139 4.48 10.92 -14.44
C LEU A 139 5.51 11.55 -13.49
N ALA A 140 5.23 12.73 -12.93
CA ALA A 140 6.11 13.37 -11.96
C ALA A 140 6.25 12.54 -10.66
N ARG A 141 5.16 11.96 -10.16
CA ARG A 141 5.17 11.06 -9.00
C ARG A 141 5.93 9.76 -9.28
N VAL A 142 5.75 9.19 -10.46
CA VAL A 142 6.50 8.00 -10.88
C VAL A 142 8.00 8.30 -10.96
N GLU A 143 8.38 9.46 -11.50
CA GLU A 143 9.78 9.87 -11.57
C GLU A 143 10.36 10.12 -10.17
N ARG A 144 9.59 10.70 -9.24
CA ARG A 144 9.98 10.83 -7.82
C ARG A 144 10.24 9.47 -7.20
N ALA A 145 9.30 8.52 -7.37
CA ALA A 145 9.46 7.16 -6.86
C ALA A 145 10.67 6.44 -7.47
N ARG A 146 10.91 6.62 -8.77
CA ARG A 146 12.09 6.09 -9.45
C ARG A 146 13.39 6.65 -8.86
N ARG A 147 13.46 7.96 -8.60
CA ARG A 147 14.63 8.60 -7.95
C ARG A 147 14.84 8.09 -6.53
N ALA A 148 13.76 7.85 -5.79
CA ALA A 148 13.82 7.23 -4.47
C ALA A 148 14.28 5.75 -4.49
N GLY A 149 14.40 5.14 -5.67
CA GLY A 149 14.92 3.79 -5.83
C GLY A 149 13.85 2.70 -5.97
N ALA A 150 12.57 3.05 -6.18
CA ALA A 150 11.53 2.07 -6.46
C ALA A 150 11.89 1.16 -7.65
N LYS A 151 11.69 -0.14 -7.46
CA LYS A 151 12.12 -1.18 -8.42
C LYS A 151 11.06 -1.53 -9.45
N ALA A 152 9.79 -1.27 -9.12
CA ALA A 152 8.67 -1.52 -10.02
C ALA A 152 7.54 -0.51 -9.76
N LEU A 153 6.68 -0.36 -10.76
CA LEU A 153 5.47 0.44 -10.70
C LEU A 153 4.24 -0.48 -10.76
N ILE A 154 3.31 -0.26 -9.85
CA ILE A 154 1.99 -0.86 -9.83
C ILE A 154 0.99 0.24 -10.19
N VAL A 155 0.21 0.07 -11.25
CA VAL A 155 -0.81 1.04 -11.66
C VAL A 155 -2.19 0.46 -11.39
N THR A 156 -2.96 1.14 -10.54
CA THR A 156 -4.34 0.76 -10.20
C THR A 156 -5.31 1.55 -11.08
N LEU A 157 -6.15 0.84 -11.84
CA LEU A 157 -7.03 1.41 -12.86
C LEU A 157 -8.53 1.15 -12.61
N ASP A 158 -8.86 0.36 -11.60
CA ASP A 158 -10.19 -0.19 -11.37
C ASP A 158 -11.07 0.65 -10.43
N TRP A 159 -10.52 1.68 -9.81
CA TRP A 159 -11.29 2.54 -8.92
C TRP A 159 -11.72 3.83 -9.65
N THR A 160 -12.96 3.85 -10.08
CA THR A 160 -13.54 4.94 -10.88
C THR A 160 -14.84 5.51 -10.28
N PHE A 161 -15.31 4.96 -9.17
CA PHE A 161 -16.53 5.39 -8.47
C PHE A 161 -16.41 5.11 -6.97
N ASP A 162 -17.16 5.86 -6.19
CA ASP A 162 -17.24 5.69 -4.74
C ASP A 162 -18.29 4.66 -4.35
N THR A 163 -18.06 3.97 -3.24
CA THR A 163 -18.99 3.00 -2.66
C THR A 163 -19.17 3.26 -1.18
N TYR A 164 -20.36 3.00 -0.69
CA TYR A 164 -20.70 3.10 0.72
C TYR A 164 -20.61 1.73 1.40
N ARG A 165 -20.58 1.74 2.72
CA ARG A 165 -20.62 0.54 3.56
C ARG A 165 -21.96 0.53 4.30
N ASP A 166 -22.71 -0.57 4.22
CA ASP A 166 -24.00 -0.69 4.90
C ASP A 166 -23.87 -0.66 6.43
N TRP A 167 -22.71 -1.05 6.96
CA TRP A 167 -22.40 -0.97 8.40
C TRP A 167 -21.84 0.39 8.85
N GLY A 168 -21.78 1.35 7.95
CA GLY A 168 -21.31 2.71 8.18
C GLY A 168 -19.82 2.88 8.03
N SER A 169 -19.42 4.09 7.64
CA SER A 169 -18.03 4.53 7.62
C SER A 169 -17.78 5.46 8.79
N PRO A 170 -16.69 5.27 9.56
CA PRO A 170 -16.37 6.20 10.63
C PRO A 170 -16.04 7.57 10.03
N PRO A 171 -16.43 8.66 10.69
CA PRO A 171 -16.01 9.98 10.26
C PRO A 171 -14.49 10.12 10.49
N ILE A 172 -13.73 10.26 9.42
CA ILE A 172 -12.33 10.60 9.49
C ILE A 172 -12.24 12.13 9.44
N PRO A 173 -11.56 12.81 10.37
CA PRO A 173 -11.41 14.26 10.32
C PRO A 173 -10.46 14.66 9.18
N GLU A 174 -10.71 15.80 8.56
CA GLU A 174 -9.78 16.33 7.55
C GLU A 174 -8.45 16.76 8.18
N LYS A 175 -8.52 17.31 9.38
CA LYS A 175 -7.37 17.74 10.18
C LYS A 175 -7.60 17.36 11.64
N LEU A 176 -6.54 17.13 12.37
CA LEU A 176 -6.57 16.94 13.83
C LEU A 176 -6.52 18.30 14.54
N ASP A 177 -7.58 19.08 14.42
CA ASP A 177 -7.78 20.30 15.19
C ASP A 177 -8.31 20.00 16.61
N LEU A 178 -8.48 21.03 17.42
CA LEU A 178 -8.96 20.90 18.80
C LEU A 178 -10.36 20.26 18.88
N ALA A 179 -11.23 20.56 17.92
CA ALA A 179 -12.58 20.01 17.88
C ALA A 179 -12.55 18.50 17.54
N ALA A 180 -11.73 18.11 16.56
CA ALA A 180 -11.52 16.69 16.24
C ALA A 180 -10.86 15.96 17.42
N MET A 181 -9.86 16.55 18.07
CA MET A 181 -9.23 15.96 19.24
C MET A 181 -10.23 15.77 20.39
N ALA A 182 -11.04 16.75 20.70
CA ALA A 182 -12.09 16.64 21.74
C ALA A 182 -13.13 15.56 21.39
N ARG A 183 -13.53 15.47 20.12
CA ARG A 183 -14.48 14.46 19.63
C ARG A 183 -13.99 13.04 19.80
N PHE A 184 -12.71 12.78 19.50
CA PHE A 184 -12.12 11.43 19.54
C PHE A 184 -11.44 11.10 20.87
N ALA A 185 -11.24 12.09 21.77
CA ALA A 185 -10.59 11.89 23.05
C ALA A 185 -11.16 10.72 23.87
N PRO A 186 -12.50 10.55 24.02
CA PRO A 186 -13.04 9.43 24.81
C PRO A 186 -12.62 8.06 24.27
N GLU A 187 -12.57 7.88 22.95
CA GLU A 187 -12.17 6.62 22.33
C GLU A 187 -10.66 6.35 22.50
N VAL A 188 -9.85 7.40 22.42
CA VAL A 188 -8.39 7.31 22.55
C VAL A 188 -8.02 7.05 24.01
N LEU A 189 -8.63 7.75 24.96
CA LEU A 189 -8.42 7.54 26.40
C LEU A 189 -8.84 6.14 26.87
N ALA A 190 -9.86 5.56 26.25
CA ALA A 190 -10.28 4.18 26.49
C ALA A 190 -9.27 3.14 25.96
N ARG A 191 -8.21 3.56 25.27
CA ARG A 191 -7.17 2.70 24.68
C ARG A 191 -5.76 3.13 25.12
N PRO A 192 -5.39 2.90 26.38
CA PRO A 192 -4.16 3.46 26.96
C PRO A 192 -2.88 2.99 26.25
N ARG A 193 -2.86 1.77 25.69
CA ARG A 193 -1.71 1.29 24.90
C ARG A 193 -1.53 2.06 23.60
N TYR A 194 -2.62 2.35 22.90
CA TYR A 194 -2.61 3.16 21.70
C TYR A 194 -2.13 4.59 21.99
N LEU A 195 -2.69 5.21 23.02
CA LEU A 195 -2.28 6.54 23.47
C LEU A 195 -0.80 6.59 23.88
N ALA A 196 -0.34 5.62 24.67
CA ALA A 196 1.04 5.55 25.13
C ALA A 196 2.03 5.44 23.95
N GLU A 197 1.66 4.75 22.87
CA GLU A 197 2.52 4.64 21.70
C GLU A 197 2.72 6.00 21.01
N TRP A 198 1.65 6.76 20.81
CA TRP A 198 1.72 8.11 20.23
C TRP A 198 2.47 9.09 21.16
N LEU A 199 2.24 9.03 22.46
CA LEU A 199 2.96 9.87 23.44
C LEU A 199 4.47 9.56 23.46
N ARG A 200 4.85 8.28 23.35
CA ARG A 200 6.25 7.85 23.31
C ARG A 200 6.97 8.44 22.08
N HIS A 201 6.31 8.46 20.95
CA HIS A 201 6.86 9.03 19.70
C HIS A 201 6.73 10.56 19.64
N ARG A 202 5.99 11.19 20.56
CA ARG A 202 5.76 12.65 20.62
C ARG A 202 5.23 13.21 19.30
N THR A 203 4.38 12.46 18.61
CA THR A 203 3.78 12.84 17.33
C THR A 203 2.28 12.66 17.39
N LEU A 204 1.56 13.27 16.46
CA LEU A 204 0.14 13.04 16.19
C LEU A 204 0.00 12.26 14.87
N PRO A 205 -1.13 11.54 14.67
CA PRO A 205 -1.42 10.94 13.39
C PRO A 205 -1.36 11.97 12.26
N ASP A 206 -0.55 11.71 11.24
CA ASP A 206 -0.48 12.54 10.04
C ASP A 206 -1.53 12.06 9.04
N LEU A 207 -2.49 12.94 8.73
CA LEU A 207 -3.59 12.68 7.79
C LEU A 207 -3.27 13.18 6.37
N THR A 208 -2.02 13.52 6.11
CA THR A 208 -1.57 13.88 4.76
C THR A 208 -1.14 12.64 3.95
N VAL A 209 -1.06 12.82 2.63
CA VAL A 209 -0.61 11.79 1.69
C VAL A 209 0.57 12.32 0.86
N PRO A 210 1.78 12.32 1.43
CA PRO A 210 2.95 13.00 0.89
C PRO A 210 3.38 12.52 -0.50
N ASN A 211 3.00 11.29 -0.87
CA ASN A 211 3.36 10.73 -2.17
C ASN A 211 2.49 11.25 -3.32
N LEU A 212 1.42 11.99 -3.04
CA LEU A 212 0.61 12.66 -4.06
C LEU A 212 1.04 14.11 -4.31
N ALA A 213 1.86 14.69 -3.43
CA ALA A 213 2.47 16.01 -3.66
C ALA A 213 3.51 15.95 -4.79
N LEU A 214 3.60 17.01 -5.57
CA LEU A 214 4.72 17.25 -6.48
C LEU A 214 5.88 17.94 -5.76
N PRO A 215 7.09 17.91 -6.32
CA PRO A 215 8.22 18.64 -5.74
C PRO A 215 7.90 20.12 -5.53
N GLY A 216 8.08 20.59 -4.29
CA GLY A 216 7.77 21.98 -3.90
C GLY A 216 6.32 22.24 -3.48
N GLU A 217 5.41 21.28 -3.62
CA GLU A 217 4.05 21.38 -3.10
C GLU A 217 3.95 20.81 -1.68
N PRO A 218 3.12 21.42 -0.81
CA PRO A 218 2.81 20.81 0.50
C PRO A 218 2.01 19.53 0.29
N PRO A 219 2.19 18.50 1.16
CA PRO A 219 1.41 17.28 1.11
C PRO A 219 -0.09 17.57 1.23
N PRO A 220 -0.96 17.09 0.33
CA PRO A 220 -2.39 17.25 0.46
C PRO A 220 -2.91 16.38 1.63
N THR A 221 -4.03 16.81 2.23
CA THR A 221 -4.76 15.94 3.16
C THR A 221 -5.35 14.74 2.41
N PHE A 222 -5.66 13.67 3.12
CA PHE A 222 -6.32 12.50 2.51
C PHE A 222 -7.61 12.90 1.77
N PHE A 223 -8.43 13.75 2.36
CA PHE A 223 -9.70 14.19 1.74
C PHE A 223 -9.49 15.06 0.51
N ALA A 224 -8.54 15.99 0.54
CA ALA A 224 -8.21 16.81 -0.62
C ALA A 224 -7.73 15.94 -1.78
N ALA A 225 -6.84 14.98 -1.50
CA ALA A 225 -6.35 14.02 -2.48
C ALA A 225 -7.45 13.10 -3.02
N TYR A 226 -8.34 12.65 -2.14
CA TYR A 226 -9.50 11.84 -2.53
C TYR A 226 -10.46 12.61 -3.42
N GLY A 227 -10.76 13.88 -3.08
CA GLY A 227 -11.56 14.77 -3.90
C GLY A 227 -10.94 15.03 -5.27
N GLU A 228 -9.63 15.28 -5.35
CA GLU A 228 -8.91 15.40 -6.63
C GLU A 228 -9.06 14.12 -7.46
N TRP A 229 -8.92 12.96 -6.83
CA TRP A 229 -9.04 11.68 -7.51
C TRP A 229 -10.44 11.46 -8.09
N MET A 230 -11.50 11.67 -7.30
CA MET A 230 -12.88 11.54 -7.75
C MET A 230 -13.23 12.51 -8.87
N ASN A 231 -12.63 13.69 -8.90
CA ASN A 231 -12.81 14.69 -9.95
C ASN A 231 -11.84 14.51 -11.15
N THR A 232 -10.87 13.60 -11.06
CA THR A 232 -9.96 13.34 -12.18
C THR A 232 -10.69 12.52 -13.26
N PRO A 233 -10.77 13.01 -14.51
CA PRO A 233 -11.39 12.25 -15.58
C PRO A 233 -10.76 10.86 -15.71
N PRO A 234 -11.56 9.80 -15.87
CA PRO A 234 -11.03 8.45 -16.01
C PRO A 234 -10.06 8.38 -17.19
N ALA A 235 -9.03 7.57 -17.04
CA ALA A 235 -7.97 7.41 -18.04
C ALA A 235 -8.48 6.71 -19.32
N ARG A 236 -9.42 7.34 -20.03
CA ARG A 236 -9.97 6.82 -21.28
C ARG A 236 -8.92 6.65 -22.38
N HIS A 237 -7.73 7.22 -22.21
CA HIS A 237 -6.67 7.29 -23.22
C HIS A 237 -5.48 6.36 -22.97
N PHE A 238 -5.58 5.39 -22.06
CA PHE A 238 -4.65 4.25 -22.09
C PHE A 238 -4.83 3.36 -23.34
N SER A 239 -5.83 3.65 -24.19
CA SER A 239 -6.02 3.00 -25.50
C SER A 239 -4.88 3.26 -26.48
N ASN A 240 -4.10 4.33 -26.32
CA ASN A 240 -2.84 4.52 -27.04
C ASN A 240 -1.72 3.69 -26.39
N ALA A 241 -1.97 2.38 -26.30
CA ALA A 241 -1.03 1.34 -25.89
C ALA A 241 0.32 1.36 -26.66
N ARG A 242 0.52 2.22 -27.64
CA ARG A 242 1.80 2.34 -28.36
C ARG A 242 2.91 2.95 -27.53
N GLN A 243 2.62 3.84 -26.57
CA GLN A 243 3.65 4.41 -25.68
C GLN A 243 4.02 3.50 -24.50
N ILE A 244 3.11 2.60 -24.10
CA ILE A 244 3.41 1.56 -23.12
C ILE A 244 4.15 0.37 -23.76
N ARG A 245 4.15 0.25 -25.09
CA ARG A 245 4.83 -0.84 -25.83
C ARG A 245 6.36 -0.79 -25.76
N SER A 246 6.96 0.31 -25.37
CA SER A 246 8.42 0.34 -25.07
C SER A 246 8.76 -0.35 -23.75
N CYS A 247 7.79 -0.51 -22.86
CA CYS A 247 7.85 -1.34 -21.66
C CYS A 247 6.99 -2.56 -21.95
N LYS A 248 7.57 -3.69 -22.37
CA LYS A 248 6.82 -4.94 -22.56
C LYS A 248 6.09 -5.30 -21.27
N PRO A 249 4.75 -5.08 -21.15
CA PRO A 249 4.01 -5.44 -19.95
C PRO A 249 3.90 -6.96 -19.90
N ARG A 250 4.33 -7.59 -18.83
CA ARG A 250 3.91 -8.95 -18.52
C ARG A 250 2.62 -8.84 -17.71
N LEU A 251 1.50 -9.13 -18.34
CA LEU A 251 0.24 -9.41 -17.66
C LEU A 251 0.39 -10.76 -16.95
N TYR A 252 0.54 -10.70 -15.62
CA TYR A 252 0.38 -11.90 -14.83
C TYR A 252 -1.12 -12.12 -14.61
N ARG A 253 -1.72 -13.03 -15.39
CA ARG A 253 -3.00 -13.62 -15.03
C ARG A 253 -2.71 -14.60 -13.90
N THR A 254 -2.98 -14.20 -12.67
CA THR A 254 -3.12 -15.13 -11.57
C THR A 254 -4.60 -15.54 -11.51
N PRO A 255 -4.94 -16.83 -11.45
CA PRO A 255 -6.32 -17.28 -11.34
C PRO A 255 -6.99 -16.92 -10.01
N LEU A 256 -6.30 -16.26 -9.10
CA LEU A 256 -6.68 -16.00 -7.70
C LEU A 256 -7.34 -14.64 -7.45
N PHE A 257 -7.50 -13.78 -8.48
CA PHE A 257 -8.13 -12.48 -8.28
C PHE A 257 -9.33 -12.30 -9.19
N SER A 258 -10.37 -11.68 -8.65
CA SER A 258 -11.56 -11.26 -9.39
C SER A 258 -11.17 -10.68 -10.77
N PRO A 259 -11.92 -10.95 -11.85
CA PRO A 259 -11.65 -10.44 -13.20
C PRO A 259 -11.49 -8.91 -13.28
N ALA A 260 -11.92 -8.18 -12.24
CA ALA A 260 -11.85 -6.73 -12.15
C ALA A 260 -10.47 -6.18 -11.77
N ILE A 261 -9.58 -6.98 -11.16
CA ILE A 261 -8.25 -6.52 -10.74
C ILE A 261 -7.22 -6.95 -11.78
N ARG A 262 -6.96 -6.05 -12.72
CA ARG A 262 -5.80 -6.20 -13.63
C ARG A 262 -4.60 -5.48 -13.04
N LEU A 263 -3.73 -6.23 -12.40
CA LEU A 263 -2.43 -5.72 -11.97
C LEU A 263 -1.55 -5.53 -13.21
N LEU A 264 -1.34 -4.30 -13.63
CA LEU A 264 -0.38 -3.96 -14.68
C LEU A 264 0.97 -3.69 -14.01
N VAL A 265 1.87 -4.64 -14.14
CA VAL A 265 3.23 -4.49 -13.63
C VAL A 265 4.15 -4.01 -14.74
N VAL A 266 4.71 -2.82 -14.60
CA VAL A 266 5.70 -2.28 -15.51
C VAL A 266 7.11 -2.63 -14.99
N ARG A 267 7.97 -3.22 -15.85
CA ARG A 267 9.36 -3.56 -15.52
C ARG A 267 10.16 -2.35 -15.10
N PRO A 268 11.26 -2.54 -14.33
CA PRO A 268 12.18 -1.46 -14.00
C PRO A 268 12.64 -0.74 -15.27
N MET A 269 12.59 0.59 -15.24
CA MET A 269 13.08 1.41 -16.35
C MET A 269 14.57 1.13 -16.55
N PRO A 270 15.01 0.87 -17.79
CA PRO A 270 16.43 0.77 -18.08
C PRO A 270 17.10 2.10 -17.71
N ARG A 271 18.24 2.02 -17.03
CA ARG A 271 19.09 3.21 -16.80
C ARG A 271 19.37 3.82 -18.18
N ARG A 272 19.01 5.09 -18.40
CA ARG A 272 19.53 5.84 -19.54
C ARG A 272 21.04 5.75 -19.46
N LYS A 273 21.67 5.11 -20.44
CA LYS A 273 23.10 5.25 -20.66
C LYS A 273 23.33 6.73 -20.98
N THR A 274 23.96 7.46 -20.10
CA THR A 274 24.53 8.75 -20.44
C THR A 274 25.59 8.45 -21.49
N SER A 275 25.30 8.77 -22.74
CA SER A 275 26.31 8.77 -23.79
C SER A 275 27.24 9.93 -23.50
N SER A 276 28.35 9.67 -22.83
CA SER A 276 29.49 10.57 -22.85
C SER A 276 30.11 10.48 -24.24
N SER A 277 29.65 11.32 -25.14
CA SER A 277 30.40 11.59 -26.37
C SER A 277 31.53 12.56 -26.03
N HIS A 278 32.63 12.00 -25.56
CA HIS A 278 33.91 12.62 -25.83
C HIS A 278 34.38 12.09 -27.17
N ARG A 279 34.36 12.92 -28.19
CA ARG A 279 35.22 12.81 -29.36
C ARG A 279 36.40 13.78 -29.19
N PRO A 280 37.58 13.34 -29.65
CA PRO A 280 38.81 14.09 -29.57
C PRO A 280 38.79 15.35 -30.44
#